data_525f42ab4cf1963010bb888f2178582b
#
_entry.id   525f42ab4cf1963010bb888f2178582b
#
_cell.length_a   1.000
_cell.length_b   1.000
_cell.length_c   1.000
_cell.angle_alpha   90.00
_cell.angle_beta   90.00
_cell.angle_gamma   90.00
#
_symmetry.space_group_name_H-M   'P 1'
#
loop_
_entity.id
_entity.type
_entity.pdbx_description
1 polymer ?
#
loop_
_entity_poly.entity_id
_entity_poly.type
_entity_poly.pdbx_seq_one_letter_code
_entity_poly.pdbx_strand_id
1 'polypeptide(L)'
;MRLIYLTDIHGDFEKLRSILFDTIADIYIISGDLIDIPFYNMDSAIRYHDLQSYFNSLRKQMEKEDVVLEDFVEDLLELPEISDEIQERGYKYQQYTIRARRVMQQKYKVVENLLLSKPGGQSFCLPGNYDMDLKYTALHERDLHMHWHSIENLKIAGYGGADIFTAGIPERYIVKYNAGIGIDDRKNEMYTFFKAVKPQIIVSHQPAHGIHDWLSHIGPSGSPALRTYCDNNDVLLCLTGHIHNQWGVKAVENTLYCNPSNFGEVTTTYGDVIEGGFFHQVEIHNNTVSHVLFRKVVDDRIYDIAEYTPQGDKWEETIIDPDRYNALMRYVNYDMKIKKYSHIPEIVLFKEIKQFFKLFQTRETEDRVDRLEKAIQLMEGKFDDIALDIVGSVNFGQAQPSSDIDIIVYIKNNGMNNMDCMQSDRVTDVKNAIGNYIGDEYKFEILDCIDLDIVEKSILHKDFECETTQRFVAYRSICKTINYRLIAPIEDMLNEDIEFRKELEGSIRSYLKVFATTPPHIQSFDKYQNRLKSVGITLPESIRKKISAYLQTEAPEEDENPEP
;
A
#
# COMPACT_ATOMS: atom_id res chain seq x y z
N MET A 1 -10.00 -26.22 -18.01
CA MET A 1 -8.69 -25.55 -17.77
C MET A 1 -8.77 -24.76 -16.47
N ARG A 2 -7.81 -24.96 -15.59
CA ARG A 2 -7.68 -24.23 -14.31
C ARG A 2 -6.55 -23.23 -14.43
N LEU A 3 -6.83 -21.96 -14.10
CA LEU A 3 -5.87 -20.87 -14.12
C LEU A 3 -5.75 -20.30 -12.71
N ILE A 4 -4.53 -20.12 -12.21
CA ILE A 4 -4.23 -19.38 -10.98
C ILE A 4 -3.64 -18.03 -11.36
N TYR A 5 -4.24 -16.98 -10.83
CA TYR A 5 -3.85 -15.60 -11.07
C TYR A 5 -3.40 -14.90 -9.78
N LEU A 6 -2.18 -14.41 -9.81
CA LEU A 6 -1.53 -13.65 -8.73
C LEU A 6 -1.05 -12.33 -9.31
N THR A 7 -1.14 -11.27 -8.53
CA THR A 7 -0.62 -9.95 -8.90
C THR A 7 0.02 -9.27 -7.70
N ASP A 8 0.90 -8.30 -7.96
CA ASP A 8 1.49 -7.47 -6.90
C ASP A 8 2.20 -8.33 -5.84
N ILE A 9 3.22 -9.08 -6.29
CA ILE A 9 3.95 -10.06 -5.47
C ILE A 9 4.84 -9.38 -4.43
N HIS A 10 5.36 -8.18 -4.75
CA HIS A 10 6.20 -7.37 -3.86
C HIS A 10 7.27 -8.14 -3.09
N GLY A 11 7.88 -9.13 -3.76
CA GLY A 11 8.99 -9.91 -3.19
C GLY A 11 8.60 -11.01 -2.19
N ASP A 12 7.32 -11.29 -1.99
CA ASP A 12 6.85 -12.38 -1.10
C ASP A 12 7.01 -13.76 -1.79
N PHE A 13 8.26 -14.16 -1.93
CA PHE A 13 8.62 -15.40 -2.63
C PHE A 13 8.31 -16.66 -1.81
N GLU A 14 8.16 -16.55 -0.50
CA GLU A 14 7.78 -17.68 0.35
C GLU A 14 6.31 -18.05 0.14
N LYS A 15 5.39 -17.08 0.22
CA LYS A 15 3.99 -17.35 -0.12
C LYS A 15 3.82 -17.76 -1.58
N LEU A 16 4.58 -17.16 -2.52
CA LEU A 16 4.58 -17.58 -3.92
C LEU A 16 4.98 -19.06 -4.05
N ARG A 17 6.01 -19.49 -3.32
CA ARG A 17 6.41 -20.89 -3.29
C ARG A 17 5.27 -21.78 -2.78
N SER A 18 4.62 -21.43 -1.67
CA SER A 18 3.49 -22.21 -1.12
C SER A 18 2.41 -22.39 -2.17
N ILE A 19 1.97 -21.32 -2.87
CA ILE A 19 0.97 -21.44 -3.94
C ILE A 19 1.44 -22.37 -5.07
N LEU A 20 2.66 -22.21 -5.54
CA LEU A 20 3.18 -22.98 -6.68
C LEU A 20 3.31 -24.47 -6.38
N PHE A 21 3.47 -24.86 -5.12
CA PHE A 21 3.65 -26.26 -4.72
C PHE A 21 2.38 -26.89 -4.12
N ASP A 22 1.50 -26.09 -3.52
CA ASP A 22 0.30 -26.58 -2.81
C ASP A 22 -0.96 -26.48 -3.69
N THR A 23 -0.85 -25.94 -4.90
CA THR A 23 -1.96 -25.89 -5.86
C THR A 23 -1.63 -26.66 -7.14
N ILE A 24 -2.69 -27.08 -7.84
CA ILE A 24 -2.58 -27.72 -9.15
C ILE A 24 -3.40 -26.90 -10.15
N ALA A 25 -2.73 -26.36 -11.15
CA ALA A 25 -3.34 -25.61 -12.23
C ALA A 25 -2.66 -25.90 -13.58
N ASP A 26 -3.42 -25.71 -14.66
CA ASP A 26 -2.90 -25.80 -16.02
C ASP A 26 -2.02 -24.58 -16.34
N ILE A 27 -2.41 -23.42 -15.78
CA ILE A 27 -1.76 -22.13 -16.01
C ILE A 27 -1.58 -21.37 -14.70
N TYR A 28 -0.38 -20.78 -14.52
CA TYR A 28 -0.11 -19.79 -13.50
C TYR A 28 0.25 -18.47 -14.18
N ILE A 29 -0.46 -17.40 -13.85
CA ILE A 29 -0.17 -16.05 -14.30
C ILE A 29 0.24 -15.23 -13.08
N ILE A 30 1.46 -14.69 -13.13
CA ILE A 30 2.08 -13.88 -12.09
C ILE A 30 2.33 -12.51 -12.69
N SER A 31 1.52 -11.53 -12.28
CA SER A 31 1.39 -10.26 -12.97
C SER A 31 1.74 -9.10 -12.06
N GLY A 32 2.59 -8.22 -12.55
CA GLY A 32 2.87 -6.92 -11.99
C GLY A 32 3.56 -6.89 -10.63
N ASP A 33 4.44 -5.94 -10.46
CA ASP A 33 5.15 -5.66 -9.22
C ASP A 33 5.69 -6.93 -8.54
N LEU A 34 6.50 -7.70 -9.34
CA LEU A 34 7.03 -9.00 -8.91
C LEU A 34 8.02 -8.87 -7.76
N ILE A 35 8.74 -7.76 -7.71
CA ILE A 35 9.72 -7.47 -6.66
C ILE A 35 9.27 -6.26 -5.83
N ASP A 36 9.85 -6.12 -4.65
CA ASP A 36 9.60 -5.03 -3.72
C ASP A 36 10.49 -3.80 -4.01
N ILE A 37 11.71 -3.82 -3.49
CA ILE A 37 12.70 -2.75 -3.65
C ILE A 37 13.95 -3.28 -4.37
N PRO A 38 14.71 -2.44 -5.07
CA PRO A 38 15.90 -2.86 -5.82
C PRO A 38 17.13 -3.13 -4.93
N PHE A 39 16.96 -3.30 -3.63
CA PHE A 39 18.04 -3.57 -2.68
C PHE A 39 17.60 -4.60 -1.64
N TYR A 40 18.56 -5.19 -0.89
CA TYR A 40 18.28 -6.07 0.24
C TYR A 40 18.12 -5.33 1.57
N ASN A 41 18.42 -4.03 1.60
CA ASN A 41 18.23 -3.20 2.77
C ASN A 41 17.64 -1.85 2.40
N MET A 42 16.82 -1.33 3.26
CA MET A 42 16.06 -0.11 3.07
C MET A 42 16.94 1.15 3.04
N ASP A 43 18.03 1.19 3.80
CA ASP A 43 18.96 2.33 3.80
C ASP A 43 19.53 2.59 2.39
N SER A 44 19.92 1.53 1.68
CA SER A 44 20.37 1.66 0.28
C SER A 44 19.26 2.13 -0.65
N ALA A 45 18.02 1.66 -0.46
CA ALA A 45 16.87 2.09 -1.27
C ALA A 45 16.57 3.58 -1.08
N ILE A 46 16.59 4.06 0.17
CA ILE A 46 16.36 5.47 0.50
C ILE A 46 17.45 6.36 -0.09
N ARG A 47 18.72 5.98 0.07
CA ARG A 47 19.85 6.76 -0.51
C ARG A 47 19.77 6.81 -2.04
N TYR A 48 19.39 5.73 -2.67
CA TYR A 48 19.19 5.70 -4.12
C TYR A 48 18.04 6.61 -4.54
N HIS A 49 16.92 6.53 -3.85
CA HIS A 49 15.78 7.40 -4.09
C HIS A 49 16.13 8.89 -3.91
N ASP A 50 16.89 9.25 -2.87
CA ASP A 50 17.34 10.64 -2.64
C ASP A 50 18.23 11.12 -3.81
N LEU A 51 19.15 10.28 -4.29
CA LEU A 51 19.98 10.60 -5.45
C LEU A 51 19.14 10.75 -6.73
N GLN A 52 18.17 9.88 -6.96
CA GLN A 52 17.24 10.03 -8.08
C GLN A 52 16.45 11.33 -7.99
N SER A 53 15.92 11.66 -6.82
CA SER A 53 15.16 12.90 -6.60
C SER A 53 16.01 14.14 -6.85
N TYR A 54 17.28 14.12 -6.42
CA TYR A 54 18.23 15.19 -6.68
C TYR A 54 18.46 15.39 -8.18
N PHE A 55 18.81 14.32 -8.92
CA PHE A 55 19.09 14.41 -10.36
C PHE A 55 17.84 14.65 -11.19
N ASN A 56 16.66 14.16 -10.77
CA ASN A 56 15.38 14.51 -11.39
C ASN A 56 15.09 16.01 -11.28
N SER A 57 15.36 16.61 -10.12
CA SER A 57 15.19 18.06 -9.92
C SER A 57 16.15 18.85 -10.81
N LEU A 58 17.39 18.40 -10.94
CA LEU A 58 18.39 19.02 -11.80
C LEU A 58 18.05 18.86 -13.28
N ARG A 59 17.62 17.64 -13.69
CA ARG A 59 17.15 17.34 -15.05
C ARG A 59 16.00 18.25 -15.48
N LYS A 60 15.04 18.47 -14.56
CA LYS A 60 13.93 19.39 -14.78
C LYS A 60 14.37 20.83 -14.90
N GLN A 61 15.30 21.31 -14.05
CA GLN A 61 15.85 22.67 -14.15
C GLN A 61 16.61 22.90 -15.46
N MET A 62 17.17 21.84 -16.04
CA MET A 62 17.90 21.89 -17.32
C MET A 62 17.00 21.59 -18.53
N GLU A 63 15.69 21.46 -18.34
CA GLU A 63 14.71 21.14 -19.41
C GLU A 63 15.07 19.87 -20.21
N LYS A 64 15.55 18.83 -19.51
CA LYS A 64 15.98 17.53 -20.07
C LYS A 64 15.08 16.36 -19.62
N GLU A 65 13.82 16.61 -19.33
CA GLU A 65 12.89 15.61 -18.78
C GLU A 65 12.62 14.43 -19.75
N ASP A 66 12.87 14.60 -21.03
CA ASP A 66 12.77 13.58 -22.06
C ASP A 66 13.98 12.62 -22.11
N VAL A 67 15.08 12.96 -21.43
CA VAL A 67 16.29 12.13 -21.36
C VAL A 67 16.17 11.17 -20.16
N VAL A 68 16.45 9.90 -20.35
CA VAL A 68 16.52 8.89 -19.27
C VAL A 68 17.49 9.35 -18.19
N LEU A 69 17.13 9.18 -16.91
CA LEU A 69 17.89 9.74 -15.80
C LEU A 69 19.35 9.25 -15.77
N GLU A 70 19.59 7.98 -16.06
CA GLU A 70 20.95 7.43 -16.16
C GLU A 70 21.77 8.09 -17.26
N ASP A 71 21.16 8.31 -18.45
CA ASP A 71 21.81 8.98 -19.58
C ASP A 71 22.11 10.44 -19.23
N PHE A 72 21.15 11.13 -18.61
CA PHE A 72 21.32 12.50 -18.15
C PHE A 72 22.49 12.65 -17.17
N VAL A 73 22.63 11.74 -16.21
CA VAL A 73 23.73 11.79 -15.22
C VAL A 73 25.07 11.45 -15.90
N GLU A 74 25.09 10.49 -16.84
CA GLU A 74 26.28 10.17 -17.66
C GLU A 74 26.74 11.40 -18.44
N ASP A 75 25.83 12.05 -19.18
CA ASP A 75 26.13 13.27 -19.95
C ASP A 75 26.59 14.43 -19.03
N LEU A 76 25.96 14.58 -17.86
CA LEU A 76 26.31 15.62 -16.91
C LEU A 76 27.74 15.46 -16.39
N LEU A 77 28.17 14.22 -16.10
CA LEU A 77 29.51 13.92 -15.61
C LEU A 77 30.62 14.12 -16.68
N GLU A 78 30.28 14.18 -17.96
CA GLU A 78 31.19 14.49 -19.05
C GLU A 78 31.44 16.00 -19.26
N LEU A 79 30.64 16.85 -18.61
CA LEU A 79 30.81 18.29 -18.73
C LEU A 79 32.11 18.77 -18.03
N PRO A 80 32.89 19.66 -18.67
CA PRO A 80 34.19 20.08 -18.13
C PRO A 80 34.13 20.98 -16.90
N GLU A 81 32.97 21.59 -16.61
CA GLU A 81 32.78 22.57 -15.53
C GLU A 81 31.57 22.22 -14.69
N ILE A 82 31.62 21.06 -14.01
CA ILE A 82 30.63 20.70 -12.99
C ILE A 82 31.22 20.88 -11.57
N SER A 83 30.37 21.15 -10.59
CA SER A 83 30.82 21.25 -9.21
C SER A 83 31.25 19.88 -8.67
N ASP A 84 32.21 19.86 -7.75
CA ASP A 84 32.68 18.64 -7.08
C ASP A 84 31.51 17.88 -6.42
N GLU A 85 30.53 18.58 -5.85
CA GLU A 85 29.33 17.98 -5.27
C GLU A 85 28.49 17.20 -6.30
N ILE A 86 28.22 17.80 -7.47
CA ILE A 86 27.46 17.12 -8.54
C ILE A 86 28.24 15.91 -9.03
N GLN A 87 29.55 16.04 -9.16
CA GLN A 87 30.42 14.94 -9.60
C GLN A 87 30.39 13.78 -8.60
N GLU A 88 30.54 14.04 -7.30
CA GLU A 88 30.52 13.02 -6.26
C GLU A 88 29.16 12.32 -6.20
N ARG A 89 28.06 13.09 -6.22
CA ARG A 89 26.68 12.55 -6.22
C ARG A 89 26.43 11.72 -7.48
N GLY A 90 26.92 12.15 -8.65
CA GLY A 90 26.79 11.45 -9.91
C GLY A 90 27.46 10.08 -9.89
N TYR A 91 28.70 9.99 -9.42
CA TYR A 91 29.38 8.69 -9.26
C TYR A 91 28.68 7.79 -8.24
N LYS A 92 28.20 8.34 -7.13
CA LYS A 92 27.38 7.56 -6.16
C LYS A 92 26.10 7.04 -6.82
N TYR A 93 25.39 7.89 -7.56
CA TYR A 93 24.19 7.49 -8.30
C TYR A 93 24.47 6.31 -9.26
N GLN A 94 25.52 6.40 -10.07
CA GLN A 94 25.91 5.32 -10.98
C GLN A 94 26.22 4.00 -10.24
N GLN A 95 26.95 4.07 -9.10
CA GLN A 95 27.24 2.89 -8.28
C GLN A 95 25.97 2.25 -7.71
N TYR A 96 25.04 3.06 -7.21
CA TYR A 96 23.75 2.58 -6.71
C TYR A 96 22.89 1.99 -7.82
N THR A 97 22.86 2.59 -9.02
CA THR A 97 22.13 2.09 -10.20
C THR A 97 22.65 0.70 -10.62
N ILE A 98 23.96 0.52 -10.69
CA ILE A 98 24.57 -0.79 -10.99
C ILE A 98 24.20 -1.83 -9.93
N ARG A 99 24.25 -1.46 -8.66
CA ARG A 99 23.89 -2.33 -7.54
C ARG A 99 22.40 -2.69 -7.56
N ALA A 100 21.53 -1.70 -7.75
CA ALA A 100 20.08 -1.90 -7.87
C ALA A 100 19.76 -2.91 -8.97
N ARG A 101 20.25 -2.68 -10.18
CA ARG A 101 20.07 -3.60 -11.31
C ARG A 101 20.53 -5.03 -10.98
N ARG A 102 21.68 -5.18 -10.33
CA ARG A 102 22.21 -6.51 -9.96
C ARG A 102 21.29 -7.22 -8.96
N VAL A 103 20.82 -6.52 -7.94
CA VAL A 103 19.92 -7.09 -6.92
C VAL A 103 18.57 -7.46 -7.54
N MET A 104 17.99 -6.58 -8.36
CA MET A 104 16.76 -6.89 -9.09
C MET A 104 16.92 -8.16 -9.93
N GLN A 105 17.98 -8.27 -10.72
CA GLN A 105 18.25 -9.48 -11.51
C GLN A 105 18.38 -10.75 -10.64
N GLN A 106 18.94 -10.65 -9.44
CA GLN A 106 19.01 -11.78 -8.51
C GLN A 106 17.61 -12.18 -8.00
N LYS A 107 16.76 -11.22 -7.68
CA LYS A 107 15.37 -11.47 -7.25
C LYS A 107 14.55 -12.15 -8.36
N TYR A 108 14.66 -11.71 -9.61
CA TYR A 108 14.00 -12.39 -10.74
C TYR A 108 14.52 -13.82 -10.96
N LYS A 109 15.80 -14.11 -10.69
CA LYS A 109 16.31 -15.49 -10.71
C LYS A 109 15.67 -16.37 -9.62
N VAL A 110 15.36 -15.80 -8.45
CA VAL A 110 14.62 -16.55 -7.42
C VAL A 110 13.23 -16.94 -7.93
N VAL A 111 12.50 -16.01 -8.52
CA VAL A 111 11.19 -16.29 -9.13
C VAL A 111 11.30 -17.36 -10.21
N GLU A 112 12.24 -17.23 -11.15
CA GLU A 112 12.43 -18.23 -12.21
C GLU A 112 12.75 -19.62 -11.66
N ASN A 113 13.61 -19.72 -10.65
CA ASN A 113 13.91 -20.98 -10.01
C ASN A 113 12.69 -21.63 -9.36
N LEU A 114 11.82 -20.84 -8.73
CA LEU A 114 10.55 -21.33 -8.19
C LEU A 114 9.64 -21.87 -9.29
N LEU A 115 9.52 -21.13 -10.41
CA LEU A 115 8.69 -21.52 -11.55
C LEU A 115 9.24 -22.76 -12.30
N LEU A 116 10.55 -22.93 -12.35
CA LEU A 116 11.18 -24.15 -12.91
C LEU A 116 10.98 -25.36 -12.00
N SER A 117 10.91 -25.15 -10.69
CA SER A 117 10.85 -26.22 -9.70
C SER A 117 9.42 -26.69 -9.39
N LYS A 118 8.40 -25.92 -9.77
CA LYS A 118 7.01 -26.27 -9.49
C LYS A 118 6.52 -27.51 -10.27
N PRO A 119 5.61 -28.30 -9.71
CA PRO A 119 5.04 -29.45 -10.38
C PRO A 119 3.98 -29.05 -11.42
N GLY A 120 4.28 -29.25 -12.69
CA GLY A 120 3.30 -29.12 -13.80
C GLY A 120 2.82 -27.68 -14.09
N GLY A 121 1.91 -27.55 -15.05
CA GLY A 121 1.32 -26.29 -15.51
C GLY A 121 2.30 -25.35 -16.24
N GLN A 122 1.79 -24.50 -17.11
CA GLN A 122 2.57 -23.41 -17.75
C GLN A 122 2.59 -22.19 -16.84
N SER A 123 3.63 -21.36 -16.94
CA SER A 123 3.74 -20.14 -16.14
C SER A 123 4.10 -18.97 -17.02
N PHE A 124 3.37 -17.87 -16.83
CA PHE A 124 3.59 -16.61 -17.51
C PHE A 124 3.77 -15.49 -16.49
N CYS A 125 4.59 -14.50 -16.83
CA CYS A 125 4.87 -13.34 -16.02
C CYS A 125 4.55 -12.06 -16.78
N LEU A 126 4.11 -11.03 -16.08
CA LEU A 126 3.91 -9.70 -16.62
C LEU A 126 4.61 -8.69 -15.70
N PRO A 127 5.41 -7.75 -16.20
CA PRO A 127 6.00 -6.72 -15.36
C PRO A 127 4.96 -5.65 -14.95
N GLY A 128 5.06 -5.16 -13.71
CA GLY A 128 4.35 -3.98 -13.22
C GLY A 128 5.17 -2.70 -13.37
N ASN A 129 4.77 -1.66 -12.65
CA ASN A 129 5.52 -0.39 -12.65
C ASN A 129 6.73 -0.42 -11.70
N TYR A 130 6.82 -1.37 -10.76
CA TYR A 130 7.99 -1.60 -9.89
C TYR A 130 8.99 -2.60 -10.49
N ASP A 131 8.76 -3.06 -11.71
CA ASP A 131 9.58 -4.08 -12.34
C ASP A 131 10.52 -3.54 -13.41
N MET A 132 11.62 -4.25 -13.62
CA MET A 132 12.35 -4.15 -14.89
C MET A 132 11.49 -4.76 -16.00
N ASP A 133 11.65 -4.27 -17.23
CA ASP A 133 11.19 -4.96 -18.43
C ASP A 133 11.81 -6.37 -18.44
N LEU A 134 10.94 -7.39 -18.40
CA LEU A 134 11.35 -8.79 -18.18
C LEU A 134 12.28 -9.32 -19.25
N LYS A 135 12.34 -8.70 -20.45
CA LYS A 135 13.33 -9.05 -21.49
C LYS A 135 14.78 -8.91 -21.02
N TYR A 136 15.04 -8.13 -19.97
CA TYR A 136 16.37 -7.97 -19.36
C TYR A 136 16.61 -8.91 -18.18
N THR A 137 15.70 -9.81 -17.86
CA THR A 137 15.70 -10.63 -16.65
C THR A 137 15.74 -12.12 -16.96
N ALA A 138 15.84 -12.94 -15.91
CA ALA A 138 15.71 -14.40 -16.03
C ALA A 138 14.31 -14.86 -16.49
N LEU A 139 13.31 -13.99 -16.40
CA LEU A 139 11.91 -14.29 -16.75
C LEU A 139 11.54 -13.99 -18.22
N HIS A 140 12.51 -13.62 -19.07
CA HIS A 140 12.27 -13.17 -20.45
C HIS A 140 11.45 -14.16 -21.32
N GLU A 141 11.59 -15.45 -21.11
CA GLU A 141 10.83 -16.47 -21.87
C GLU A 141 9.37 -16.61 -21.38
N ARG A 142 9.06 -16.07 -20.21
CA ARG A 142 7.72 -16.07 -19.62
C ARG A 142 6.98 -14.76 -19.77
N ASP A 143 7.66 -13.77 -20.35
CA ASP A 143 7.16 -12.41 -20.46
C ASP A 143 5.91 -12.33 -21.35
N LEU A 144 4.83 -11.76 -20.80
CA LEU A 144 3.62 -11.47 -21.55
C LEU A 144 3.58 -10.03 -22.09
N HIS A 145 4.49 -9.14 -21.65
CA HIS A 145 4.44 -7.75 -22.12
C HIS A 145 4.66 -7.68 -23.63
N MET A 146 3.64 -7.26 -24.37
CA MET A 146 3.61 -7.24 -25.83
C MET A 146 3.82 -8.62 -26.49
N HIS A 147 3.54 -9.69 -25.73
CA HIS A 147 3.59 -11.07 -26.22
C HIS A 147 2.23 -11.76 -26.03
N TRP A 148 2.08 -12.86 -26.76
CA TRP A 148 0.88 -13.69 -26.65
C TRP A 148 1.21 -15.19 -26.82
N HIS A 149 0.38 -16.02 -26.20
CA HIS A 149 0.47 -17.47 -26.28
C HIS A 149 -0.89 -18.09 -26.59
N SER A 150 -0.91 -19.21 -27.30
CA SER A 150 -2.10 -20.03 -27.47
C SER A 150 -2.05 -21.21 -26.52
N ILE A 151 -3.12 -21.37 -25.75
CA ILE A 151 -3.31 -22.51 -24.86
C ILE A 151 -4.67 -23.12 -25.18
N GLU A 152 -4.66 -24.38 -25.61
CA GLU A 152 -5.83 -25.00 -26.20
C GLU A 152 -6.40 -24.14 -27.34
N ASN A 153 -7.61 -23.61 -27.19
CA ASN A 153 -8.27 -22.76 -28.18
C ASN A 153 -8.34 -21.28 -27.77
N LEU A 154 -7.64 -20.89 -26.69
CA LEU A 154 -7.64 -19.52 -26.16
C LEU A 154 -6.29 -18.84 -26.38
N LYS A 155 -6.32 -17.57 -26.73
CA LYS A 155 -5.14 -16.71 -26.78
C LYS A 155 -5.06 -15.87 -25.52
N ILE A 156 -3.90 -15.91 -24.87
CA ILE A 156 -3.53 -15.05 -23.74
C ILE A 156 -2.54 -14.02 -24.24
N ALA A 157 -2.77 -12.76 -23.95
CA ALA A 157 -1.83 -11.66 -24.27
C ALA A 157 -1.73 -10.69 -23.10
N GLY A 158 -0.59 -10.01 -22.96
CA GLY A 158 -0.35 -9.11 -21.84
C GLY A 158 0.20 -7.74 -22.24
N TYR A 159 -0.10 -6.74 -21.40
CA TYR A 159 0.49 -5.42 -21.48
C TYR A 159 0.85 -4.94 -20.07
N GLY A 160 2.16 -4.87 -19.78
CA GLY A 160 2.71 -4.54 -18.45
C GLY A 160 2.96 -3.06 -18.23
N GLY A 161 3.35 -2.71 -17.00
CA GLY A 161 3.54 -1.34 -16.57
C GLY A 161 2.24 -0.66 -16.16
N ALA A 162 2.34 0.59 -15.71
CA ALA A 162 1.19 1.43 -15.39
C ALA A 162 1.47 2.91 -15.72
N ASP A 163 0.42 3.71 -15.84
CA ASP A 163 0.48 5.16 -16.10
C ASP A 163 0.83 5.93 -14.81
N ILE A 164 1.96 5.57 -14.22
CA ILE A 164 2.50 6.21 -13.02
C ILE A 164 4.02 6.20 -13.06
N PHE A 165 4.63 7.31 -12.69
CA PHE A 165 6.08 7.35 -12.50
C PHE A 165 6.45 6.63 -11.20
N THR A 166 7.29 5.62 -11.28
CA THR A 166 7.81 4.88 -10.13
C THR A 166 9.25 5.30 -9.85
N ALA A 167 9.44 5.97 -8.71
CA ALA A 167 10.77 6.27 -8.20
C ALA A 167 11.38 5.05 -7.47
N GLY A 168 12.71 5.05 -7.33
CA GLY A 168 13.42 4.01 -6.57
C GLY A 168 13.96 2.84 -7.41
N ILE A 169 13.65 2.77 -8.71
CA ILE A 169 14.18 1.76 -9.64
C ILE A 169 14.93 2.42 -10.81
N PRO A 170 15.90 1.71 -11.47
CA PRO A 170 16.63 2.28 -12.60
C PRO A 170 15.74 2.55 -13.80
N GLU A 171 15.60 3.82 -14.20
CA GLU A 171 14.66 4.27 -15.24
C GLU A 171 14.96 3.65 -16.63
N ARG A 172 16.23 3.42 -16.97
CA ARG A 172 16.64 2.80 -18.25
C ARG A 172 16.04 1.40 -18.48
N TYR A 173 15.69 0.70 -17.41
CA TYR A 173 15.28 -0.70 -17.47
C TYR A 173 13.82 -0.95 -17.12
N ILE A 174 13.06 0.06 -16.77
CA ILE A 174 11.61 -0.08 -16.50
C ILE A 174 10.84 -0.37 -17.79
N VAL A 175 9.63 -0.91 -17.61
CA VAL A 175 8.68 -1.03 -18.72
C VAL A 175 8.26 0.37 -19.17
N LYS A 176 8.40 0.67 -20.44
CA LYS A 176 7.88 1.90 -21.02
C LYS A 176 6.39 1.73 -21.26
N TYR A 177 5.60 2.37 -20.41
CA TYR A 177 4.14 2.35 -20.55
C TYR A 177 3.70 3.44 -21.54
N ASN A 178 3.35 3.01 -22.77
CA ASN A 178 2.96 3.91 -23.87
C ASN A 178 1.43 3.91 -24.08
N ALA A 179 0.68 3.57 -23.04
CA ALA A 179 -0.78 3.44 -23.07
C ALA A 179 -1.48 4.37 -22.08
N GLY A 180 -0.87 5.52 -21.78
CA GLY A 180 -1.35 6.50 -20.80
C GLY A 180 -2.72 7.07 -21.09
N ILE A 181 -3.37 7.60 -20.06
CA ILE A 181 -4.75 8.14 -20.10
C ILE A 181 -4.91 9.28 -21.10
N GLY A 182 -3.86 10.04 -21.37
CA GLY A 182 -3.88 11.16 -22.33
C GLY A 182 -3.74 10.77 -23.81
N ILE A 183 -3.58 9.48 -24.12
CA ILE A 183 -3.40 8.98 -25.49
C ILE A 183 -4.74 8.53 -26.04
N ASP A 184 -5.04 8.91 -27.30
CA ASP A 184 -6.25 8.47 -28.02
C ASP A 184 -6.39 6.94 -27.93
N ASP A 185 -7.47 6.46 -27.36
CA ASP A 185 -7.72 5.06 -27.03
C ASP A 185 -7.46 4.10 -28.20
N ARG A 186 -7.86 4.51 -29.42
CA ARG A 186 -7.76 3.66 -30.61
C ARG A 186 -6.42 3.73 -31.33
N LYS A 187 -5.59 4.73 -31.00
CA LYS A 187 -4.22 4.90 -31.52
C LYS A 187 -3.16 4.48 -30.54
N ASN A 188 -3.58 4.06 -29.38
CA ASN A 188 -2.77 3.64 -28.26
C ASN A 188 -2.04 2.33 -28.58
N GLU A 189 -0.84 2.17 -28.07
CA GLU A 189 0.01 0.99 -28.34
C GLU A 189 -0.64 -0.30 -27.84
N MET A 190 -1.19 -0.31 -26.62
CA MET A 190 -1.89 -1.46 -26.05
C MET A 190 -3.09 -1.87 -26.92
N TYR A 191 -3.93 -0.90 -27.29
CA TYR A 191 -5.10 -1.15 -28.14
C TYR A 191 -4.69 -1.74 -29.50
N THR A 192 -3.66 -1.18 -30.12
CA THR A 192 -3.14 -1.62 -31.41
C THR A 192 -2.59 -3.05 -31.32
N PHE A 193 -1.86 -3.37 -30.28
CA PHE A 193 -1.34 -4.71 -30.02
C PHE A 193 -2.49 -5.73 -29.85
N PHE A 194 -3.44 -5.45 -28.94
CA PHE A 194 -4.56 -6.38 -28.72
C PHE A 194 -5.43 -6.54 -29.98
N LYS A 195 -5.62 -5.48 -30.76
CA LYS A 195 -6.37 -5.54 -32.01
C LYS A 195 -5.69 -6.45 -33.05
N ALA A 196 -4.36 -6.48 -33.08
CA ALA A 196 -3.61 -7.38 -33.95
C ALA A 196 -3.69 -8.86 -33.49
N VAL A 197 -3.61 -9.09 -32.17
CA VAL A 197 -3.56 -10.44 -31.57
C VAL A 197 -4.95 -11.06 -31.43
N LYS A 198 -5.95 -10.27 -31.05
CA LYS A 198 -7.33 -10.69 -30.71
C LYS A 198 -7.35 -11.74 -29.60
N PRO A 199 -6.84 -11.42 -28.40
CA PRO A 199 -6.83 -12.34 -27.27
C PRO A 199 -8.22 -12.51 -26.66
N GLN A 200 -8.50 -13.72 -26.14
CA GLN A 200 -9.66 -14.00 -25.29
C GLN A 200 -9.35 -13.76 -23.81
N ILE A 201 -8.08 -13.87 -23.42
CA ILE A 201 -7.61 -13.59 -22.07
C ILE A 201 -6.58 -12.46 -22.15
N ILE A 202 -6.86 -11.37 -21.45
CA ILE A 202 -5.96 -10.23 -21.34
C ILE A 202 -5.38 -10.20 -19.93
N VAL A 203 -4.07 -9.94 -19.84
CA VAL A 203 -3.37 -9.65 -18.59
C VAL A 203 -2.82 -8.23 -18.67
N SER A 204 -3.26 -7.35 -17.79
CA SER A 204 -2.75 -5.98 -17.71
C SER A 204 -2.45 -5.64 -16.27
N HIS A 205 -1.30 -5.02 -15.99
CA HIS A 205 -1.06 -4.60 -14.62
C HIS A 205 -2.02 -3.46 -14.23
N GLN A 206 -2.14 -2.43 -15.07
CA GLN A 206 -3.12 -1.35 -14.85
C GLN A 206 -4.55 -1.82 -15.15
N PRO A 207 -5.53 -1.51 -14.28
CA PRO A 207 -6.94 -1.88 -14.50
C PRO A 207 -7.58 -1.13 -15.68
N ALA A 208 -8.72 -1.62 -16.15
CA ALA A 208 -9.54 -0.94 -17.14
C ALA A 208 -10.31 0.22 -16.52
N HIS A 209 -10.48 1.33 -17.26
CA HIS A 209 -11.20 2.52 -16.78
C HIS A 209 -12.62 2.19 -16.29
N GLY A 210 -12.94 2.65 -15.08
CA GLY A 210 -14.24 2.42 -14.42
C GLY A 210 -14.42 1.02 -13.83
N ILE A 211 -13.36 0.19 -13.78
CA ILE A 211 -13.38 -1.17 -13.23
C ILE A 211 -12.19 -1.40 -12.32
N HIS A 212 -12.41 -1.56 -11.02
CA HIS A 212 -11.38 -1.75 -10.00
C HIS A 212 -10.24 -0.71 -10.08
N ASP A 213 -10.57 0.53 -10.42
CA ASP A 213 -9.59 1.56 -10.77
C ASP A 213 -9.69 2.85 -9.95
N TRP A 214 -10.53 2.86 -8.92
CA TRP A 214 -10.76 4.07 -8.14
C TRP A 214 -9.67 4.28 -7.10
N LEU A 215 -8.90 5.36 -7.29
CA LEU A 215 -7.98 5.88 -6.27
C LEU A 215 -8.66 7.01 -5.49
N SER A 216 -8.67 6.92 -4.16
CA SER A 216 -9.13 8.02 -3.31
C SER A 216 -8.31 9.28 -3.63
N HIS A 217 -8.96 10.42 -3.78
CA HIS A 217 -8.39 11.74 -4.13
C HIS A 217 -7.99 11.97 -5.60
N ILE A 218 -7.85 10.91 -6.40
CA ILE A 218 -7.50 11.02 -7.83
C ILE A 218 -8.73 10.71 -8.69
N GLY A 219 -9.55 9.74 -8.27
CA GLY A 219 -10.67 9.24 -9.04
C GLY A 219 -10.30 8.01 -9.87
N PRO A 220 -11.02 7.75 -10.98
CA PRO A 220 -10.71 6.62 -11.84
C PRO A 220 -9.32 6.80 -12.46
N SER A 221 -8.48 5.77 -12.30
CA SER A 221 -7.08 5.76 -12.74
C SER A 221 -6.78 4.61 -13.71
N GLY A 222 -7.81 3.90 -14.16
CA GLY A 222 -7.68 2.81 -15.11
C GLY A 222 -7.47 3.27 -16.55
N SER A 223 -7.05 2.35 -17.40
CA SER A 223 -6.78 2.58 -18.82
C SER A 223 -8.06 2.69 -19.65
N PRO A 224 -8.37 3.86 -20.25
CA PRO A 224 -9.47 3.99 -21.20
C PRO A 224 -9.27 3.11 -22.45
N ALA A 225 -8.03 2.93 -22.90
CA ALA A 225 -7.71 2.09 -24.06
C ALA A 225 -8.04 0.60 -23.80
N LEU A 226 -7.70 0.08 -22.62
CA LEU A 226 -8.05 -1.28 -22.22
C LEU A 226 -9.57 -1.44 -22.15
N ARG A 227 -10.26 -0.50 -21.52
CA ARG A 227 -11.72 -0.50 -21.44
C ARG A 227 -12.36 -0.47 -22.84
N THR A 228 -11.96 0.46 -23.68
CA THR A 228 -12.47 0.58 -25.06
C THR A 228 -12.21 -0.69 -25.87
N TYR A 229 -11.05 -1.35 -25.66
CA TYR A 229 -10.76 -2.60 -26.35
C TYR A 229 -11.72 -3.72 -25.90
N CYS A 230 -11.87 -3.94 -24.59
CA CYS A 230 -12.74 -4.98 -24.05
C CYS A 230 -14.21 -4.78 -24.44
N ASP A 231 -14.71 -3.54 -24.40
CA ASP A 231 -16.11 -3.23 -24.77
C ASP A 231 -16.42 -3.49 -26.26
N ASN A 232 -15.43 -3.50 -27.14
CA ASN A 232 -15.61 -3.61 -28.59
C ASN A 232 -15.11 -4.96 -29.18
N ASN A 233 -14.65 -5.88 -28.35
CA ASN A 233 -14.08 -7.16 -28.81
C ASN A 233 -14.53 -8.32 -27.91
N ASP A 234 -14.41 -9.56 -28.41
CA ASP A 234 -14.76 -10.76 -27.69
C ASP A 234 -13.66 -11.15 -26.68
N VAL A 235 -13.58 -10.42 -25.58
CA VAL A 235 -12.67 -10.72 -24.47
C VAL A 235 -13.43 -11.49 -23.40
N LEU A 236 -12.99 -12.70 -23.10
CA LEU A 236 -13.58 -13.55 -22.08
C LEU A 236 -13.18 -13.11 -20.67
N LEU A 237 -11.89 -12.82 -20.47
CA LEU A 237 -11.30 -12.58 -19.16
C LEU A 237 -10.25 -11.47 -19.24
N CYS A 238 -10.35 -10.49 -18.36
CA CYS A 238 -9.39 -9.43 -18.17
C CYS A 238 -8.84 -9.47 -16.74
N LEU A 239 -7.57 -9.84 -16.59
CA LEU A 239 -6.86 -9.99 -15.33
C LEU A 239 -6.04 -8.74 -15.06
N THR A 240 -6.25 -8.09 -13.91
CA THR A 240 -5.62 -6.81 -13.56
C THR A 240 -5.09 -6.80 -12.13
N GLY A 241 -4.25 -5.81 -11.78
CA GLY A 241 -3.67 -5.60 -10.46
C GLY A 241 -3.50 -4.11 -10.14
N HIS A 242 -2.33 -3.71 -9.61
CA HIS A 242 -1.88 -2.35 -9.37
C HIS A 242 -2.66 -1.58 -8.28
N ILE A 243 -3.98 -1.65 -8.26
CA ILE A 243 -4.81 -0.93 -7.28
C ILE A 243 -5.31 -1.94 -6.24
N HIS A 244 -4.58 -2.06 -5.15
CA HIS A 244 -4.73 -3.13 -4.16
C HIS A 244 -6.06 -3.07 -3.40
N ASN A 245 -6.61 -1.88 -3.21
CA ASN A 245 -7.88 -1.68 -2.50
C ASN A 245 -9.12 -1.74 -3.40
N GLN A 246 -8.95 -2.06 -4.68
CA GLN A 246 -10.01 -2.20 -5.69
C GLN A 246 -10.00 -3.64 -6.23
N TRP A 247 -10.47 -4.57 -5.44
CA TRP A 247 -10.41 -6.00 -5.70
C TRP A 247 -11.80 -6.59 -6.03
N GLY A 248 -11.82 -7.80 -6.54
CA GLY A 248 -13.01 -8.59 -6.80
C GLY A 248 -13.15 -9.06 -8.23
N VAL A 249 -14.37 -9.51 -8.55
CA VAL A 249 -14.77 -9.99 -9.86
C VAL A 249 -15.96 -9.17 -10.35
N LYS A 250 -15.87 -8.62 -11.56
CA LYS A 250 -16.93 -7.79 -12.14
C LYS A 250 -17.16 -8.16 -13.60
N ALA A 251 -18.36 -8.54 -13.95
CA ALA A 251 -18.75 -8.75 -15.32
C ALA A 251 -19.30 -7.45 -15.93
N VAL A 252 -18.78 -7.07 -17.09
CA VAL A 252 -19.29 -5.95 -17.88
C VAL A 252 -19.31 -6.36 -19.34
N GLU A 253 -20.47 -6.24 -19.98
CA GLU A 253 -20.74 -6.78 -21.30
C GLU A 253 -20.33 -8.26 -21.38
N ASN A 254 -19.42 -8.63 -22.27
CA ASN A 254 -18.96 -10.00 -22.46
C ASN A 254 -17.66 -10.32 -21.71
N THR A 255 -17.10 -9.35 -20.97
CA THR A 255 -15.79 -9.50 -20.30
C THR A 255 -15.95 -9.65 -18.79
N LEU A 256 -15.30 -10.67 -18.23
CA LEU A 256 -15.12 -10.82 -16.79
C LEU A 256 -13.80 -10.19 -16.36
N TYR A 257 -13.87 -9.19 -15.50
CA TYR A 257 -12.71 -8.48 -14.94
C TYR A 257 -12.40 -9.03 -13.56
N CYS A 258 -11.14 -9.36 -13.32
CA CYS A 258 -10.66 -9.90 -12.05
C CYS A 258 -9.44 -9.11 -11.54
N ASN A 259 -9.51 -8.64 -10.30
CA ASN A 259 -8.38 -8.12 -9.55
C ASN A 259 -8.38 -8.79 -8.16
N PRO A 260 -7.40 -9.63 -7.80
CA PRO A 260 -7.36 -10.30 -6.50
C PRO A 260 -6.81 -9.43 -5.36
N SER A 261 -6.47 -8.16 -5.59
CA SER A 261 -5.66 -7.36 -4.66
C SER A 261 -4.18 -7.78 -4.63
N ASN A 262 -3.41 -7.33 -3.65
CA ASN A 262 -1.98 -7.62 -3.55
C ASN A 262 -1.71 -9.04 -3.02
N PHE A 263 -0.73 -9.70 -3.61
CA PHE A 263 -0.24 -10.98 -3.10
C PHE A 263 0.86 -10.80 -2.04
N GLY A 264 1.80 -9.88 -2.25
CA GLY A 264 2.78 -9.52 -1.24
C GLY A 264 2.24 -8.53 -0.21
N GLU A 265 2.93 -8.43 0.91
CA GLU A 265 2.69 -7.39 1.89
C GLU A 265 3.13 -6.02 1.33
N VAL A 266 2.34 -5.01 1.53
CA VAL A 266 2.66 -3.64 1.11
C VAL A 266 2.49 -2.65 2.25
N THR A 267 3.36 -1.64 2.29
CA THR A 267 3.20 -0.51 3.20
C THR A 267 2.53 0.63 2.47
N THR A 268 1.37 1.07 2.95
CA THR A 268 0.64 2.19 2.35
C THR A 268 1.44 3.49 2.49
N THR A 269 1.08 4.49 1.69
CA THR A 269 1.58 5.87 1.85
C THR A 269 1.29 6.46 3.24
N TYR A 270 0.42 5.82 4.01
CA TYR A 270 0.06 6.20 5.38
C TYR A 270 0.86 5.45 6.45
N GLY A 271 1.78 4.57 6.03
CA GLY A 271 2.62 3.78 6.92
C GLY A 271 1.89 2.59 7.55
N ASP A 272 0.70 2.23 7.08
CA ASP A 272 0.01 1.02 7.49
C ASP A 272 0.50 -0.16 6.65
N VAL A 273 0.65 -1.31 7.29
CA VAL A 273 1.01 -2.55 6.62
C VAL A 273 -0.28 -3.23 6.16
N ILE A 274 -0.40 -3.48 4.87
CA ILE A 274 -1.49 -4.26 4.28
C ILE A 274 -0.98 -5.67 4.04
N GLU A 275 -1.59 -6.64 4.72
CA GLU A 275 -1.31 -8.05 4.46
C GLU A 275 -1.69 -8.43 3.02
N GLY A 276 -0.86 -9.26 2.42
CA GLY A 276 -1.12 -9.87 1.13
C GLY A 276 -1.66 -11.29 1.24
N GLY A 277 -1.33 -12.10 0.25
CA GLY A 277 -1.70 -13.51 0.13
C GLY A 277 -2.90 -13.75 -0.77
N PHE A 278 -3.48 -12.72 -1.37
CA PHE A 278 -4.70 -12.82 -2.17
C PHE A 278 -4.40 -13.31 -3.59
N PHE A 279 -5.28 -14.19 -4.10
CA PHE A 279 -5.21 -14.69 -5.47
C PHE A 279 -6.56 -15.19 -5.96
N HIS A 280 -6.70 -15.28 -7.29
CA HIS A 280 -7.87 -15.92 -7.92
C HIS A 280 -7.52 -17.29 -8.49
N GLN A 281 -8.43 -18.24 -8.35
CA GLN A 281 -8.46 -19.46 -9.13
C GLN A 281 -9.64 -19.40 -10.09
N VAL A 282 -9.38 -19.49 -11.38
CA VAL A 282 -10.39 -19.37 -12.43
C VAL A 282 -10.56 -20.72 -13.12
N GLU A 283 -11.78 -21.20 -13.22
CA GLU A 283 -12.12 -22.41 -13.96
C GLU A 283 -12.75 -22.05 -15.32
N ILE A 284 -12.17 -22.55 -16.39
CA ILE A 284 -12.62 -22.30 -17.75
C ILE A 284 -13.03 -23.64 -18.39
N HIS A 285 -14.26 -23.73 -18.82
CA HIS A 285 -14.82 -24.91 -19.51
C HIS A 285 -15.43 -24.48 -20.84
N ASN A 286 -15.09 -25.20 -21.93
CA ASN A 286 -15.61 -24.92 -23.27
C ASN A 286 -15.48 -23.44 -23.68
N ASN A 287 -14.33 -22.82 -23.41
CA ASN A 287 -14.04 -21.40 -23.67
C ASN A 287 -14.98 -20.44 -22.94
N THR A 288 -15.51 -20.82 -21.80
CA THR A 288 -16.35 -19.97 -20.95
C THR A 288 -15.84 -20.06 -19.51
N VAL A 289 -15.73 -18.93 -18.81
CA VAL A 289 -15.43 -18.93 -17.37
C VAL A 289 -16.65 -19.47 -16.64
N SER A 290 -16.48 -20.56 -15.92
CA SER A 290 -17.57 -21.20 -15.17
C SER A 290 -17.58 -20.85 -13.69
N HIS A 291 -16.41 -20.46 -13.15
CA HIS A 291 -16.25 -20.27 -11.72
C HIS A 291 -14.98 -19.49 -11.43
N VAL A 292 -15.01 -18.58 -10.44
CA VAL A 292 -13.84 -17.92 -9.88
C VAL A 292 -13.88 -18.06 -8.37
N LEU A 293 -12.81 -18.60 -7.79
CA LEU A 293 -12.58 -18.60 -6.35
C LEU A 293 -11.65 -17.45 -5.98
N PHE A 294 -12.06 -16.64 -5.01
CA PHE A 294 -11.20 -15.68 -4.35
C PHE A 294 -10.61 -16.31 -3.09
N ARG A 295 -9.30 -16.31 -2.97
CA ARG A 295 -8.54 -17.11 -2.01
C ARG A 295 -7.45 -16.28 -1.35
N LYS A 296 -7.02 -16.70 -0.15
CA LYS A 296 -5.89 -16.08 0.58
C LYS A 296 -4.98 -17.15 1.17
N VAL A 297 -3.67 -16.92 1.10
CA VAL A 297 -2.67 -17.66 1.87
C VAL A 297 -2.40 -16.95 3.19
N VAL A 298 -2.53 -17.68 4.29
CA VAL A 298 -2.16 -17.22 5.65
C VAL A 298 -1.40 -18.37 6.32
N ASP A 299 -0.21 -18.12 6.82
CA ASP A 299 0.63 -19.13 7.52
C ASP A 299 0.71 -20.46 6.76
N ASP A 300 1.07 -20.42 5.47
CA ASP A 300 1.18 -21.57 4.56
C ASP A 300 -0.13 -22.38 4.37
N ARG A 301 -1.28 -21.81 4.72
CA ARG A 301 -2.59 -22.40 4.49
C ARG A 301 -3.40 -21.55 3.51
N ILE A 302 -4.09 -22.22 2.62
CA ILE A 302 -4.98 -21.59 1.64
C ILE A 302 -6.41 -21.59 2.18
N TYR A 303 -7.02 -20.41 2.23
CA TYR A 303 -8.42 -20.21 2.62
C TYR A 303 -9.23 -19.73 1.42
N ASP A 304 -10.39 -20.35 1.26
CA ASP A 304 -11.39 -19.90 0.29
C ASP A 304 -12.23 -18.79 0.93
N ILE A 305 -12.26 -17.61 0.32
CA ILE A 305 -12.94 -16.41 0.85
C ILE A 305 -14.31 -16.28 0.25
N ALA A 306 -14.37 -16.22 -1.08
CA ALA A 306 -15.61 -16.06 -1.83
C ALA A 306 -15.57 -16.84 -3.13
N GLU A 307 -16.74 -17.21 -3.59
CA GLU A 307 -17.00 -17.90 -4.85
C GLU A 307 -17.84 -16.99 -5.74
N TYR A 308 -17.42 -16.84 -6.99
CA TYR A 308 -18.16 -16.11 -8.01
C TYR A 308 -18.64 -17.09 -9.07
N THR A 309 -19.95 -17.12 -9.31
CA THR A 309 -20.59 -18.00 -10.27
C THR A 309 -21.55 -17.25 -11.18
N PRO A 310 -21.69 -17.66 -12.45
CA PRO A 310 -22.65 -17.04 -13.35
C PRO A 310 -24.09 -17.43 -12.97
N GLN A 311 -24.97 -16.42 -12.85
CA GLN A 311 -26.41 -16.57 -12.63
C GLN A 311 -27.18 -15.85 -13.74
N GLY A 312 -27.42 -16.53 -14.82
CA GLY A 312 -27.95 -15.92 -16.04
C GLY A 312 -26.96 -14.92 -16.64
N ASP A 313 -27.38 -13.66 -16.78
CA ASP A 313 -26.52 -12.58 -17.32
C ASP A 313 -25.67 -11.87 -16.25
N LYS A 314 -25.71 -12.32 -15.00
CA LYS A 314 -24.98 -11.71 -13.88
C LYS A 314 -24.05 -12.70 -13.21
N TRP A 315 -23.08 -12.18 -12.53
CA TRP A 315 -22.22 -12.96 -11.63
C TRP A 315 -22.64 -12.71 -10.19
N GLU A 316 -22.78 -13.77 -9.42
CA GLU A 316 -23.13 -13.73 -8.00
C GLU A 316 -21.92 -14.08 -7.15
N GLU A 317 -21.72 -13.26 -6.11
CA GLU A 317 -20.71 -13.51 -5.08
C GLU A 317 -21.33 -14.25 -3.91
N THR A 318 -20.72 -15.37 -3.51
CA THR A 318 -21.08 -16.12 -2.31
C THR A 318 -19.89 -16.17 -1.36
N ILE A 319 -20.04 -15.59 -0.18
CA ILE A 319 -19.00 -15.66 0.87
C ILE A 319 -19.00 -17.07 1.45
N ILE A 320 -17.85 -17.75 1.43
CA ILE A 320 -17.74 -19.17 1.81
C ILE A 320 -17.78 -19.34 3.33
N ASP A 321 -17.06 -18.51 4.07
CA ASP A 321 -17.03 -18.53 5.54
C ASP A 321 -17.24 -17.11 6.07
N PRO A 322 -18.49 -16.70 6.36
CA PRO A 322 -18.81 -15.36 6.84
C PRO A 322 -18.12 -15.01 8.16
N ASP A 323 -17.86 -15.97 9.02
CA ASP A 323 -17.23 -15.74 10.33
C ASP A 323 -15.75 -15.39 10.19
N ARG A 324 -15.08 -15.97 9.19
CA ARG A 324 -13.67 -15.67 8.88
C ARG A 324 -13.49 -14.53 7.89
N TYR A 325 -14.52 -14.21 7.12
CA TYR A 325 -14.43 -13.22 6.05
C TYR A 325 -13.84 -11.89 6.54
N ASN A 326 -14.36 -11.34 7.62
CA ASN A 326 -13.88 -10.06 8.17
C ASN A 326 -12.41 -10.11 8.62
N ALA A 327 -11.98 -11.23 9.20
CA ALA A 327 -10.59 -11.41 9.60
C ALA A 327 -9.65 -11.52 8.40
N LEU A 328 -10.06 -12.28 7.36
CA LEU A 328 -9.27 -12.45 6.14
C LEU A 328 -9.19 -11.16 5.32
N MET A 329 -10.26 -10.33 5.34
CA MET A 329 -10.37 -9.09 4.57
C MET A 329 -10.00 -7.83 5.36
N ARG A 330 -9.56 -7.97 6.60
CA ARG A 330 -9.32 -6.85 7.55
C ARG A 330 -8.52 -5.70 6.95
N TYR A 331 -7.49 -6.01 6.20
CA TYR A 331 -6.58 -5.01 5.63
C TYR A 331 -7.02 -4.48 4.27
N VAL A 332 -7.73 -5.26 3.47
CA VAL A 332 -8.20 -4.81 2.14
C VAL A 332 -9.27 -3.73 2.28
N ASN A 333 -10.15 -3.86 3.27
CA ASN A 333 -11.21 -2.89 3.52
C ASN A 333 -10.76 -1.66 4.33
N TYR A 334 -9.59 -1.75 4.98
CA TYR A 334 -9.10 -0.72 5.91
C TYR A 334 -8.76 0.61 5.21
N ASP A 335 -8.20 0.54 4.02
CA ASP A 335 -7.61 1.72 3.34
C ASP A 335 -8.65 2.69 2.73
N MET A 336 -9.88 2.26 2.52
CA MET A 336 -10.90 3.05 1.84
C MET A 336 -11.53 4.17 2.69
N LYS A 337 -11.53 4.05 4.02
CA LYS A 337 -12.38 4.88 4.89
C LYS A 337 -11.69 6.09 5.54
N ILE A 338 -10.38 6.11 5.66
CA ILE A 338 -9.63 7.15 6.42
C ILE A 338 -9.17 8.35 5.56
N LYS A 339 -9.33 8.31 4.25
CA LYS A 339 -8.59 9.14 3.29
C LYS A 339 -9.02 10.59 3.10
N LYS A 340 -10.04 11.07 3.78
CA LYS A 340 -10.65 12.35 3.39
C LYS A 340 -9.94 13.59 3.94
N TYR A 341 -9.02 13.44 4.90
CA TYR A 341 -8.16 14.52 5.38
C TYR A 341 -6.68 14.33 4.99
N SER A 342 -6.36 13.33 4.16
CA SER A 342 -4.98 13.02 3.77
C SER A 342 -4.32 14.06 2.87
N HIS A 343 -5.08 15.02 2.34
CA HIS A 343 -4.55 16.18 1.62
C HIS A 343 -4.11 17.32 2.54
N ILE A 344 -4.45 17.26 3.83
CA ILE A 344 -4.02 18.26 4.83
C ILE A 344 -2.50 18.17 4.99
N PRO A 345 -1.74 19.26 4.76
CA PRO A 345 -0.28 19.20 4.75
C PRO A 345 0.35 18.63 6.02
N GLU A 346 -0.22 18.94 7.17
CA GLU A 346 0.25 18.47 8.48
C GLU A 346 0.08 16.93 8.60
N ILE A 347 -1.00 16.38 8.07
CA ILE A 347 -1.26 14.93 8.04
C ILE A 347 -0.32 14.24 7.04
N VAL A 348 -0.13 14.83 5.87
CA VAL A 348 0.79 14.30 4.85
C VAL A 348 2.22 14.22 5.41
N LEU A 349 2.72 15.31 5.97
CA LEU A 349 4.06 15.32 6.56
C LEU A 349 4.22 14.27 7.66
N PHE A 350 3.25 14.20 8.59
CA PHE A 350 3.30 13.20 9.67
C PHE A 350 3.36 11.77 9.13
N LYS A 351 2.53 11.44 8.14
CA LYS A 351 2.45 10.10 7.54
C LYS A 351 3.74 9.73 6.81
N GLU A 352 4.28 10.64 6.02
CA GLU A 352 5.54 10.40 5.31
C GLU A 352 6.71 10.20 6.27
N ILE A 353 6.77 10.98 7.34
CA ILE A 353 7.77 10.82 8.40
C ILE A 353 7.57 9.47 9.11
N LYS A 354 6.35 9.15 9.52
CA LYS A 354 6.00 7.88 10.17
C LYS A 354 6.36 6.69 9.29
N GLN A 355 6.06 6.75 7.99
CA GLN A 355 6.42 5.71 7.03
C GLN A 355 7.93 5.46 7.02
N PHE A 356 8.74 6.52 6.99
CA PHE A 356 10.19 6.39 7.07
C PHE A 356 10.64 5.68 8.34
N PHE A 357 10.13 6.10 9.52
CA PHE A 357 10.52 5.47 10.79
C PHE A 357 10.06 4.02 10.89
N LYS A 358 8.91 3.66 10.32
CA LYS A 358 8.41 2.27 10.28
C LYS A 358 9.30 1.33 9.47
N LEU A 359 10.07 1.83 8.50
CA LEU A 359 11.05 1.00 7.77
C LEU A 359 12.13 0.41 8.70
N PHE A 360 12.31 1.03 9.86
CA PHE A 360 13.26 0.63 10.90
C PHE A 360 12.53 0.23 12.18
N GLN A 361 11.35 -0.38 12.03
CA GLN A 361 10.52 -0.83 13.15
C GLN A 361 11.29 -1.76 14.07
N THR A 362 11.06 -1.62 15.37
CA THR A 362 11.70 -2.45 16.38
C THR A 362 10.88 -3.69 16.66
N ARG A 363 11.55 -4.77 17.06
CA ARG A 363 10.90 -5.97 17.56
C ARG A 363 10.02 -5.67 18.78
N GLU A 364 10.45 -4.76 19.64
CA GLU A 364 9.67 -4.29 20.79
C GLU A 364 8.34 -3.65 20.38
N THR A 365 8.27 -3.03 19.21
CA THR A 365 7.02 -2.52 18.64
C THR A 365 6.11 -3.66 18.23
N GLU A 366 6.63 -4.64 17.50
CA GLU A 366 5.87 -5.81 17.04
C GLU A 366 5.30 -6.59 18.23
N ASP A 367 6.14 -6.90 19.22
CA ASP A 367 5.72 -7.63 20.43
C ASP A 367 4.58 -6.91 21.18
N ARG A 368 4.61 -5.57 21.25
CA ARG A 368 3.55 -4.78 21.90
C ARG A 368 2.25 -4.73 21.10
N VAL A 369 2.34 -4.61 19.80
CA VAL A 369 1.17 -4.65 18.91
C VAL A 369 0.49 -6.00 19.01
N ASP A 370 1.24 -7.09 18.87
CA ASP A 370 0.72 -8.46 18.96
C ASP A 370 0.07 -8.72 20.31
N ARG A 371 0.68 -8.24 21.39
CA ARG A 371 0.15 -8.41 22.74
C ARG A 371 -1.18 -7.67 22.92
N LEU A 372 -1.26 -6.44 22.40
CA LEU A 372 -2.48 -5.65 22.47
C LEU A 372 -3.60 -6.24 21.59
N GLU A 373 -3.29 -6.68 20.39
CA GLU A 373 -4.26 -7.34 19.50
C GLU A 373 -4.81 -8.63 20.12
N LYS A 374 -3.95 -9.46 20.73
CA LYS A 374 -4.39 -10.66 21.46
C LYS A 374 -5.23 -10.34 22.68
N ALA A 375 -4.89 -9.26 23.42
CA ALA A 375 -5.71 -8.81 24.54
C ALA A 375 -7.13 -8.46 24.09
N ILE A 376 -7.26 -7.73 23.00
CA ILE A 376 -8.56 -7.32 22.43
C ILE A 376 -9.35 -8.53 21.92
N GLN A 377 -8.71 -9.47 21.21
CA GLN A 377 -9.37 -10.71 20.74
C GLN A 377 -9.97 -11.53 21.90
N LEU A 378 -9.26 -11.63 23.02
CA LEU A 378 -9.77 -12.35 24.20
C LEU A 378 -10.89 -11.60 24.94
N MET A 379 -11.04 -10.31 24.66
CA MET A 379 -12.12 -9.50 25.20
C MET A 379 -13.33 -9.39 24.27
N GLU A 380 -13.26 -9.99 23.06
CA GLU A 380 -14.39 -10.06 22.14
C GLU A 380 -15.64 -10.64 22.84
N GLY A 381 -16.78 -9.97 22.68
CA GLY A 381 -18.02 -10.28 23.39
C GLY A 381 -18.21 -9.62 24.75
N LYS A 382 -17.13 -9.06 25.37
CA LYS A 382 -17.25 -8.23 26.59
C LYS A 382 -17.19 -6.74 26.31
N PHE A 383 -16.50 -6.36 25.23
CA PHE A 383 -16.23 -4.98 24.88
C PHE A 383 -16.45 -4.73 23.37
N ASP A 384 -17.54 -5.28 22.80
CA ASP A 384 -17.90 -5.07 21.38
C ASP A 384 -18.16 -3.59 21.05
N ASP A 385 -18.29 -2.76 22.07
CA ASP A 385 -18.57 -1.33 22.03
C ASP A 385 -17.35 -0.46 22.36
N ILE A 386 -16.14 -1.02 22.23
CA ILE A 386 -14.87 -0.32 22.44
C ILE A 386 -13.97 -0.50 21.23
N ALA A 387 -13.38 0.60 20.76
CA ALA A 387 -12.29 0.59 19.80
C ALA A 387 -11.08 1.33 20.38
N LEU A 388 -9.92 1.07 19.84
CA LEU A 388 -8.67 1.63 20.34
C LEU A 388 -7.81 2.13 19.17
N ASP A 389 -7.11 3.25 19.37
CA ASP A 389 -6.00 3.66 18.53
C ASP A 389 -4.69 3.56 19.29
N ILE A 390 -3.67 2.98 18.67
CA ILE A 390 -2.30 2.99 19.20
C ILE A 390 -1.66 4.32 18.86
N VAL A 391 -1.01 4.93 19.84
CA VAL A 391 -0.29 6.20 19.69
C VAL A 391 1.17 6.07 20.15
N GLY A 392 1.89 7.16 20.23
CA GLY A 392 3.26 7.21 20.77
C GLY A 392 4.29 6.40 19.98
N SER A 393 5.28 5.87 20.67
CA SER A 393 6.41 5.17 20.09
C SER A 393 6.03 3.88 19.37
N VAL A 394 5.00 3.19 19.84
CA VAL A 394 4.49 1.96 19.21
C VAL A 394 3.84 2.27 17.86
N ASN A 395 3.03 3.34 17.77
CA ASN A 395 2.46 3.79 16.50
C ASN A 395 3.53 4.19 15.47
N PHE A 396 4.64 4.74 15.93
CA PHE A 396 5.77 5.17 15.10
C PHE A 396 6.73 4.03 14.72
N GLY A 397 6.56 2.84 15.27
CA GLY A 397 7.46 1.71 15.05
C GLY A 397 8.79 1.82 15.83
N GLN A 398 8.87 2.71 16.82
CA GLN A 398 10.12 3.08 17.50
C GLN A 398 10.14 2.75 18.99
N ALA A 399 9.32 1.78 19.43
CA ALA A 399 9.31 1.33 20.82
C ALA A 399 10.67 0.75 21.23
N GLN A 400 11.04 0.98 22.47
CA GLN A 400 12.22 0.44 23.15
C GLN A 400 11.76 -0.45 24.31
N PRO A 401 12.63 -1.26 24.93
CA PRO A 401 12.25 -2.11 26.08
C PRO A 401 11.54 -1.34 27.21
N SER A 402 11.89 -0.06 27.42
CA SER A 402 11.28 0.82 28.42
C SER A 402 10.05 1.58 27.94
N SER A 403 9.63 1.42 26.69
CA SER A 403 8.48 2.15 26.14
C SER A 403 7.17 1.60 26.68
N ASP A 404 6.25 2.51 26.98
CA ASP A 404 4.88 2.20 27.36
C ASP A 404 4.03 1.85 26.13
N ILE A 405 2.88 1.21 26.34
CA ILE A 405 1.84 1.06 25.33
C ILE A 405 0.82 2.18 25.56
N ASP A 406 0.83 3.18 24.69
CA ASP A 406 -0.05 4.34 24.76
C ASP A 406 -1.24 4.14 23.81
N ILE A 407 -2.47 4.32 24.31
CA ILE A 407 -3.67 4.18 23.48
C ILE A 407 -4.67 5.31 23.69
N ILE A 408 -5.51 5.49 22.67
CA ILE A 408 -6.76 6.25 22.73
C ILE A 408 -7.91 5.26 22.76
N VAL A 409 -8.90 5.50 23.61
CA VAL A 409 -10.10 4.65 23.72
C VAL A 409 -11.30 5.36 23.08
N TYR A 410 -12.07 4.61 22.31
CA TYR A 410 -13.34 5.05 21.73
C TYR A 410 -14.48 4.27 22.35
N ILE A 411 -15.47 4.97 22.91
CA ILE A 411 -16.65 4.36 23.55
C ILE A 411 -17.95 5.03 23.10
N LYS A 412 -19.06 4.28 23.17
CA LYS A 412 -20.42 4.86 23.17
C LYS A 412 -20.92 4.97 24.60
N ASN A 413 -21.23 6.17 25.03
CA ASN A 413 -21.61 6.46 26.42
C ASN A 413 -23.13 6.37 26.67
N ASN A 414 -23.95 6.10 25.65
CA ASN A 414 -25.40 5.92 25.67
C ASN A 414 -26.14 7.01 26.46
N GLY A 415 -25.67 8.26 26.36
CA GLY A 415 -26.33 9.42 26.97
C GLY A 415 -26.10 9.58 28.47
N MET A 416 -25.14 8.91 29.08
CA MET A 416 -24.73 9.20 30.44
C MET A 416 -24.09 10.59 30.52
N ASN A 417 -24.68 11.45 31.36
CA ASN A 417 -24.43 12.88 31.46
C ASN A 417 -22.96 13.26 31.62
N ASN A 418 -22.54 14.30 30.90
CA ASN A 418 -21.51 15.35 31.15
C ASN A 418 -20.26 15.00 31.99
N MET A 419 -19.94 13.74 32.26
CA MET A 419 -18.67 13.35 32.83
C MET A 419 -17.63 13.25 31.73
N ASP A 420 -16.44 13.72 32.00
CA ASP A 420 -15.28 13.44 31.18
C ASP A 420 -15.21 11.92 30.94
N CYS A 421 -15.25 11.50 29.68
CA CYS A 421 -15.23 10.10 29.25
C CYS A 421 -14.07 9.33 29.91
N MET A 422 -12.93 9.98 30.15
CA MET A 422 -11.77 9.41 30.85
C MET A 422 -12.07 8.97 32.30
N GLN A 423 -13.03 9.56 32.94
CA GLN A 423 -13.41 9.27 34.34
C GLN A 423 -14.54 8.21 34.44
N SER A 424 -14.96 7.64 33.30
CA SER A 424 -16.03 6.64 33.29
C SER A 424 -15.56 5.31 33.89
N ASP A 425 -16.47 4.61 34.61
CA ASP A 425 -16.22 3.26 35.10
C ASP A 425 -15.80 2.31 33.95
N ARG A 426 -16.35 2.56 32.77
CA ARG A 426 -16.08 1.78 31.57
C ARG A 426 -14.63 1.86 31.10
N VAL A 427 -14.03 3.06 31.10
CA VAL A 427 -12.59 3.23 30.80
C VAL A 427 -11.74 2.54 31.87
N THR A 428 -12.19 2.59 33.12
CA THR A 428 -11.52 1.86 34.22
C THR A 428 -11.58 0.34 34.02
N ASP A 429 -12.73 -0.20 33.61
CA ASP A 429 -12.91 -1.62 33.29
C ASP A 429 -12.03 -2.07 32.12
N VAL A 430 -11.95 -1.26 31.05
CA VAL A 430 -11.06 -1.51 29.91
C VAL A 430 -9.60 -1.51 30.35
N LYS A 431 -9.20 -0.51 31.12
CA LYS A 431 -7.84 -0.41 31.65
C LYS A 431 -7.47 -1.63 32.47
N ASN A 432 -8.35 -2.07 33.37
CA ASN A 432 -8.12 -3.24 34.19
C ASN A 432 -8.08 -4.53 33.37
N ALA A 433 -8.97 -4.70 32.39
CA ALA A 433 -9.03 -5.89 31.55
C ALA A 433 -7.77 -6.04 30.68
N ILE A 434 -7.36 -4.96 30.01
CA ILE A 434 -6.15 -4.93 29.18
C ILE A 434 -4.90 -5.12 30.07
N GLY A 435 -4.84 -4.38 31.20
CA GLY A 435 -3.74 -4.48 32.14
C GLY A 435 -3.56 -5.88 32.72
N ASN A 436 -4.65 -6.57 33.07
CA ASN A 436 -4.61 -7.93 33.56
C ASN A 436 -4.07 -8.94 32.52
N TYR A 437 -4.31 -8.69 31.23
CA TYR A 437 -3.81 -9.54 30.15
C TYR A 437 -2.36 -9.25 29.80
N ILE A 438 -1.99 -7.98 29.70
CA ILE A 438 -0.61 -7.55 29.42
C ILE A 438 0.29 -7.87 30.61
N GLY A 439 -0.24 -7.83 31.82
CA GLY A 439 0.46 -8.08 33.08
C GLY A 439 1.52 -7.02 33.36
N ASP A 440 2.55 -7.41 34.14
CA ASP A 440 3.67 -6.53 34.49
C ASP A 440 4.75 -6.43 33.39
N GLU A 441 4.52 -7.07 32.25
CA GLU A 441 5.50 -7.15 31.16
C GLU A 441 5.71 -5.80 30.47
N TYR A 442 4.61 -5.05 30.25
CA TYR A 442 4.64 -3.73 29.63
C TYR A 442 3.82 -2.74 30.44
N LYS A 443 4.33 -1.53 30.56
CA LYS A 443 3.52 -0.42 31.03
C LYS A 443 2.46 -0.05 29.99
N PHE A 444 1.28 0.29 30.47
CA PHE A 444 0.13 0.59 29.64
C PHE A 444 -0.57 1.85 30.14
N GLU A 445 -0.86 2.77 29.23
CA GLU A 445 -1.50 4.04 29.55
C GLU A 445 -2.61 4.38 28.55
N ILE A 446 -3.77 4.81 29.06
CA ILE A 446 -4.84 5.43 28.27
C ILE A 446 -4.59 6.93 28.30
N LEU A 447 -4.21 7.51 27.17
CA LEU A 447 -3.90 8.94 27.07
C LEU A 447 -5.13 9.79 26.86
N ASP A 448 -6.15 9.26 26.17
CA ASP A 448 -7.38 9.98 25.87
C ASP A 448 -8.56 9.01 25.69
N CYS A 449 -9.76 9.54 25.83
CA CYS A 449 -11.00 8.84 25.56
C CYS A 449 -11.90 9.70 24.68
N ILE A 450 -12.45 9.12 23.63
CA ILE A 450 -13.36 9.76 22.70
C ILE A 450 -14.75 9.17 22.86
N ASP A 451 -15.70 10.01 23.23
CA ASP A 451 -17.12 9.66 23.26
C ASP A 451 -17.69 9.76 21.83
N LEU A 452 -18.01 8.62 21.24
CA LEU A 452 -18.54 8.53 19.88
C LEU A 452 -19.95 9.11 19.73
N ASP A 453 -20.75 9.14 20.81
CA ASP A 453 -22.07 9.76 20.79
C ASP A 453 -21.97 11.30 20.64
N ILE A 454 -20.90 11.90 21.18
CA ILE A 454 -20.61 13.33 21.00
C ILE A 454 -20.19 13.58 19.55
N VAL A 455 -19.32 12.74 18.99
CA VAL A 455 -18.87 12.87 17.59
C VAL A 455 -20.07 12.75 16.64
N GLU A 456 -20.91 11.73 16.82
CA GLU A 456 -22.12 11.52 16.02
C GLU A 456 -23.06 12.72 16.09
N LYS A 457 -23.32 13.23 17.29
CA LYS A 457 -24.15 14.43 17.48
C LYS A 457 -23.57 15.67 16.83
N SER A 458 -22.25 15.88 16.89
CA SER A 458 -21.62 17.05 16.28
C SER A 458 -21.75 17.02 14.74
N ILE A 459 -21.64 15.83 14.13
CA ILE A 459 -21.85 15.66 12.69
C ILE A 459 -23.29 16.00 12.32
N LEU A 460 -24.25 15.42 13.04
CA LEU A 460 -25.68 15.64 12.80
C LEU A 460 -26.11 17.10 12.96
N HIS A 461 -25.51 17.82 13.90
CA HIS A 461 -25.82 19.24 14.17
C HIS A 461 -24.90 20.23 13.46
N LYS A 462 -23.98 19.76 12.62
CA LYS A 462 -23.00 20.60 11.90
C LYS A 462 -22.10 21.41 12.85
N ASP A 463 -21.75 20.84 14.01
CA ASP A 463 -20.86 21.48 14.98
C ASP A 463 -19.40 21.12 14.69
N PHE A 464 -18.79 21.86 13.75
CA PHE A 464 -17.39 21.64 13.34
C PHE A 464 -16.35 22.25 14.32
N GLU A 465 -16.80 23.02 15.33
CA GLU A 465 -15.94 23.51 16.41
C GLU A 465 -15.86 22.51 17.59
N CYS A 466 -16.60 21.39 17.54
CA CYS A 466 -16.58 20.36 18.57
C CYS A 466 -15.17 19.76 18.72
N GLU A 467 -14.52 20.05 19.85
CA GLU A 467 -13.15 19.58 20.15
C GLU A 467 -13.02 18.06 20.13
N THR A 468 -14.04 17.33 20.62
CA THR A 468 -14.06 15.85 20.60
C THR A 468 -14.01 15.32 19.17
N THR A 469 -14.74 15.95 18.24
CA THR A 469 -14.73 15.58 16.82
C THR A 469 -13.39 15.91 16.14
N GLN A 470 -12.80 17.06 16.49
CA GLN A 470 -11.48 17.43 15.98
C GLN A 470 -10.41 16.43 16.44
N ARG A 471 -10.40 16.04 17.72
CA ARG A 471 -9.52 15.00 18.26
C ARG A 471 -9.76 13.65 17.60
N PHE A 472 -11.02 13.23 17.44
CA PHE A 472 -11.41 12.02 16.74
C PHE A 472 -10.77 11.98 15.34
N VAL A 473 -10.99 13.00 14.52
CA VAL A 473 -10.47 13.03 13.16
C VAL A 473 -8.93 13.07 13.13
N ALA A 474 -8.31 13.81 14.06
CA ALA A 474 -6.85 13.86 14.17
C ALA A 474 -6.27 12.47 14.46
N TYR A 475 -6.76 11.77 15.48
CA TYR A 475 -6.28 10.43 15.82
C TYR A 475 -6.53 9.43 14.68
N ARG A 476 -7.75 9.42 14.13
CA ARG A 476 -8.11 8.55 13.01
C ARG A 476 -7.25 8.78 11.75
N SER A 477 -6.71 9.97 11.60
CA SER A 477 -5.85 10.33 10.47
C SER A 477 -4.40 9.83 10.60
N ILE A 478 -3.90 9.59 11.82
CA ILE A 478 -2.48 9.37 12.08
C ILE A 478 -2.17 8.12 12.92
N CYS A 479 -3.16 7.49 13.56
CA CYS A 479 -2.95 6.37 14.47
C CYS A 479 -3.29 5.02 13.84
N LYS A 480 -2.81 3.93 14.45
CA LYS A 480 -3.18 2.56 14.09
C LYS A 480 -4.37 2.12 14.95
N THR A 481 -5.45 1.69 14.31
CA THR A 481 -6.68 1.27 14.99
C THR A 481 -6.72 -0.23 15.24
N ILE A 482 -7.28 -0.59 16.38
CA ILE A 482 -7.71 -1.94 16.72
C ILE A 482 -9.22 -1.91 16.96
N ASN A 483 -9.94 -2.94 16.47
CA ASN A 483 -11.40 -3.04 16.51
C ASN A 483 -12.11 -1.86 15.81
N TYR A 484 -11.83 -1.71 14.53
CA TYR A 484 -12.39 -0.65 13.68
C TYR A 484 -13.92 -0.66 13.54
N ARG A 485 -14.58 -1.80 13.78
CA ARG A 485 -16.02 -2.01 13.57
C ARG A 485 -16.91 -0.93 14.23
N LEU A 486 -16.55 -0.49 15.44
CA LEU A 486 -17.31 0.52 16.18
C LEU A 486 -17.17 1.92 15.55
N ILE A 487 -16.02 2.22 14.97
CA ILE A 487 -15.68 3.53 14.42
C ILE A 487 -16.23 3.69 13.00
N ALA A 488 -16.31 2.61 12.24
CA ALA A 488 -16.69 2.64 10.84
C ALA A 488 -17.96 3.43 10.52
N PRO A 489 -19.09 3.27 11.26
CA PRO A 489 -20.30 4.03 10.98
C PRO A 489 -20.13 5.54 11.12
N ILE A 490 -19.33 5.98 12.09
CA ILE A 490 -19.06 7.41 12.34
C ILE A 490 -18.18 8.00 11.24
N GLU A 491 -17.17 7.25 10.80
CA GLU A 491 -16.36 7.66 9.65
C GLU A 491 -17.19 7.69 8.36
N ASP A 492 -18.14 6.76 8.19
CA ASP A 492 -19.05 6.80 7.05
C ASP A 492 -19.91 8.08 7.06
N MET A 493 -20.46 8.46 8.21
CA MET A 493 -21.20 9.73 8.35
C MET A 493 -20.34 10.95 7.99
N LEU A 494 -19.10 11.02 8.50
CA LEU A 494 -18.14 12.07 8.13
C LEU A 494 -17.82 12.04 6.63
N ASN A 495 -17.81 10.88 6.03
CA ASN A 495 -17.50 10.68 4.64
C ASN A 495 -18.63 11.12 3.71
N GLU A 496 -19.85 10.96 4.11
CA GLU A 496 -21.04 11.34 3.33
C GLU A 496 -21.29 12.85 3.37
N ASP A 497 -20.94 13.52 4.49
CA ASP A 497 -21.15 14.95 4.67
C ASP A 497 -19.95 15.77 4.19
N ILE A 498 -19.92 16.02 2.87
CA ILE A 498 -18.84 16.77 2.22
C ILE A 498 -18.72 18.21 2.73
N GLU A 499 -19.84 18.85 3.06
CA GLU A 499 -19.89 20.24 3.53
C GLU A 499 -19.30 20.33 4.93
N PHE A 500 -19.80 19.52 5.87
CA PHE A 500 -19.28 19.44 7.23
C PHE A 500 -17.77 19.17 7.24
N ARG A 501 -17.33 18.24 6.40
CA ARG A 501 -15.91 17.89 6.30
C ARG A 501 -15.03 19.04 5.83
N LYS A 502 -15.48 19.85 4.86
CA LYS A 502 -14.72 21.02 4.38
C LYS A 502 -14.59 22.09 5.45
N GLU A 503 -15.67 22.36 6.18
CA GLU A 503 -15.65 23.33 7.28
C GLU A 503 -14.76 22.85 8.44
N LEU A 504 -14.82 21.56 8.77
CA LEU A 504 -14.00 20.96 9.82
C LEU A 504 -12.49 21.00 9.51
N GLU A 505 -12.10 21.04 8.22
CA GLU A 505 -10.69 21.02 7.80
C GLU A 505 -9.86 22.16 8.40
N GLY A 506 -10.41 23.37 8.47
CA GLY A 506 -9.74 24.53 9.06
C GLY A 506 -9.42 24.33 10.54
N SER A 507 -10.38 23.83 11.31
CA SER A 507 -10.23 23.53 12.72
C SER A 507 -9.23 22.41 12.99
N ILE A 508 -9.26 21.34 12.18
CA ILE A 508 -8.31 20.22 12.26
C ILE A 508 -6.88 20.70 12.00
N ARG A 509 -6.66 21.51 10.97
CA ARG A 509 -5.33 22.05 10.68
C ARG A 509 -4.78 22.88 11.83
N SER A 510 -5.61 23.72 12.42
CA SER A 510 -5.25 24.52 13.58
C SER A 510 -4.87 23.63 14.78
N TYR A 511 -5.68 22.60 15.04
CA TYR A 511 -5.41 21.61 16.10
C TYR A 511 -4.08 20.89 15.88
N LEU A 512 -3.85 20.37 14.68
CA LEU A 512 -2.64 19.61 14.34
C LEU A 512 -1.37 20.47 14.45
N LYS A 513 -1.42 21.75 14.06
CA LYS A 513 -0.29 22.68 14.21
C LYS A 513 0.06 22.91 15.68
N VAL A 514 -0.92 23.11 16.53
CA VAL A 514 -0.70 23.25 17.97
C VAL A 514 -0.12 21.95 18.53
N PHE A 515 -0.69 20.80 18.16
CA PHE A 515 -0.24 19.49 18.62
C PHE A 515 1.22 19.22 18.22
N ALA A 516 1.60 19.51 16.96
CA ALA A 516 2.96 19.29 16.45
C ALA A 516 4.02 20.08 17.23
N THR A 517 3.67 21.25 17.77
CA THR A 517 4.60 22.13 18.50
C THR A 517 4.63 21.90 20.01
N THR A 518 3.89 20.91 20.53
CA THR A 518 3.91 20.61 21.97
C THR A 518 5.28 20.03 22.38
N PRO A 519 5.85 20.45 23.53
CA PRO A 519 7.15 19.96 23.97
C PRO A 519 7.27 18.44 24.09
N PRO A 520 6.27 17.70 24.61
CA PRO A 520 6.33 16.23 24.63
C PRO A 520 6.41 15.61 23.24
N HIS A 521 5.73 16.20 22.26
CA HIS A 521 5.72 15.71 20.89
C HIS A 521 7.08 15.91 20.20
N ILE A 522 7.66 17.10 20.34
CA ILE A 522 9.02 17.41 19.83
C ILE A 522 10.04 16.46 20.46
N GLN A 523 10.02 16.28 21.78
CA GLN A 523 10.93 15.36 22.48
C GLN A 523 10.81 13.91 21.98
N SER A 524 9.61 13.48 21.58
CA SER A 524 9.42 12.15 21.01
C SER A 524 10.15 12.01 19.68
N PHE A 525 10.07 13.00 18.80
CA PHE A 525 10.82 13.01 17.53
C PHE A 525 12.34 13.00 17.75
N ASP A 526 12.84 13.76 18.72
CA ASP A 526 14.26 13.74 19.09
C ASP A 526 14.70 12.34 19.55
N LYS A 527 13.88 11.66 20.37
CA LYS A 527 14.16 10.28 20.80
C LYS A 527 14.21 9.32 19.60
N TYR A 528 13.29 9.42 18.64
CA TYR A 528 13.26 8.55 17.46
C TYR A 528 14.48 8.79 16.57
N GLN A 529 14.84 10.03 16.32
CA GLN A 529 16.03 10.40 15.55
C GLN A 529 17.32 9.88 16.21
N ASN A 530 17.47 10.10 17.53
CA ASN A 530 18.63 9.65 18.30
C ASN A 530 18.74 8.12 18.30
N ARG A 531 17.61 7.41 18.36
CA ARG A 531 17.62 5.94 18.25
C ARG A 531 18.13 5.48 16.90
N LEU A 532 17.65 6.02 15.78
CA LEU A 532 18.14 5.66 14.46
C LEU A 532 19.64 5.94 14.34
N LYS A 533 20.09 7.10 14.82
CA LYS A 533 21.51 7.45 14.86
C LYS A 533 22.35 6.45 15.68
N SER A 534 21.83 5.97 16.81
CA SER A 534 22.54 5.00 17.67
C SER A 534 22.71 3.61 17.02
N VAL A 535 21.87 3.25 16.04
CA VAL A 535 22.01 2.02 15.27
C VAL A 535 22.66 2.25 13.89
N GLY A 536 23.29 3.42 13.69
CA GLY A 536 24.07 3.75 12.50
C GLY A 536 23.22 4.19 11.28
N ILE A 537 21.95 4.54 11.50
CA ILE A 537 21.06 5.02 10.44
C ILE A 537 21.08 6.54 10.43
N THR A 538 21.54 7.12 9.33
CA THR A 538 21.52 8.58 9.10
C THR A 538 20.21 8.96 8.43
N LEU A 539 19.50 9.96 8.99
CA LEU A 539 18.29 10.46 8.38
C LEU A 539 18.61 11.16 7.04
N PRO A 540 17.90 10.81 5.96
CA PRO A 540 17.98 11.56 4.72
C PRO A 540 17.62 13.03 4.91
N GLU A 541 18.22 13.91 4.13
CA GLU A 541 17.92 15.35 4.16
C GLU A 541 16.43 15.64 3.91
N SER A 542 15.83 14.92 2.99
CA SER A 542 14.39 15.01 2.69
C SER A 542 13.52 14.74 3.91
N ILE A 543 13.87 13.75 4.74
CA ILE A 543 13.13 13.42 5.97
C ILE A 543 13.41 14.46 7.06
N ARG A 544 14.66 14.93 7.20
CA ARG A 544 14.99 16.02 8.14
C ARG A 544 14.18 17.29 7.85
N LYS A 545 14.11 17.69 6.58
CA LYS A 545 13.29 18.84 6.14
C LYS A 545 11.79 18.63 6.43
N LYS A 546 11.27 17.43 6.22
CA LYS A 546 9.87 17.10 6.55
C LYS A 546 9.61 17.17 8.06
N ILE A 547 10.52 16.66 8.89
CA ILE A 547 10.41 16.74 10.35
C ILE A 547 10.41 18.20 10.80
N SER A 548 11.36 19.01 10.32
CA SER A 548 11.42 20.44 10.66
C SER A 548 10.17 21.19 10.21
N ALA A 549 9.68 20.92 9.01
CA ALA A 549 8.44 21.52 8.51
C ALA A 549 7.21 21.11 9.35
N TYR A 550 7.12 19.83 9.75
CA TYR A 550 6.02 19.33 10.58
C TYR A 550 6.07 19.94 12.00
N LEU A 551 7.23 19.93 12.63
CA LEU A 551 7.42 20.49 13.99
C LEU A 551 7.50 22.02 14.00
N GLN A 552 7.50 22.69 12.86
CA GLN A 552 7.66 24.13 12.70
C GLN A 552 8.96 24.64 13.37
N THR A 553 10.03 23.85 13.28
CA THR A 553 11.37 24.19 13.77
C THR A 553 12.27 24.60 12.60
N GLU A 554 13.30 25.38 12.86
CA GLU A 554 14.34 25.63 11.86
C GLU A 554 15.07 24.32 11.55
N ALA A 555 15.33 24.04 10.27
CA ALA A 555 16.16 22.90 9.90
C ALA A 555 17.55 23.10 10.50
N PRO A 556 18.15 22.09 11.19
CA PRO A 556 19.49 22.24 11.69
C PRO A 556 20.44 22.58 10.54
N GLU A 557 21.24 23.60 10.68
CA GLU A 557 22.37 23.90 9.79
C GLU A 557 23.25 22.65 9.72
N GLU A 558 23.72 22.30 8.52
CA GLU A 558 24.60 21.15 8.35
C GLU A 558 25.85 21.39 9.21
N ASP A 559 26.17 20.47 10.11
CA ASP A 559 27.48 20.38 10.70
C ASP A 559 28.49 20.14 9.56
N GLU A 560 29.10 21.20 9.06
CA GLU A 560 30.19 21.16 8.09
C GLU A 560 31.46 20.54 8.72
N ASN A 561 31.37 19.37 9.34
CA ASN A 561 32.59 18.60 9.60
C ASN A 561 32.26 17.12 9.86
N PRO A 562 32.51 16.21 8.93
CA PRO A 562 32.87 14.86 9.30
C PRO A 562 34.34 14.89 9.69
N GLU A 563 34.65 14.92 11.00
CA GLU A 563 35.97 14.52 11.43
C GLU A 563 36.25 13.05 11.06
N PRO A 564 37.51 12.71 10.78
CA PRO A 564 37.99 11.68 9.89
C PRO A 564 37.75 10.22 10.29
#